data_509a371dc446c0d9e8ab62d57dbc7980
#
_entry.id   509a371dc446c0d9e8ab62d57dbc7980
#
_cell.length_a   1.000
_cell.length_b   1.000
_cell.length_c   1.000
_cell.angle_alpha   90.00
_cell.angle_beta   90.00
_cell.angle_gamma   90.00
#
_symmetry.space_group_name_H-M   'P 1'
#
loop_
_entity.id
_entity.type
_entity.pdbx_description
1 polymer ?
#
loop_
_entity_poly.entity_id
_entity_poly.type
_entity_poly.pdbx_seq_one_letter_code
_entity_poly.pdbx_strand_id
1 'polypeptide(L)'
;RAVITSYTLPWLTRNPMTFWLSASQTSRSERMARRDNISVQEALDVIRIRDEENKVIYKKIYGSEFGKNFEVFDFVLNTELFTLKSLIDICKEIVKRTRVV
;
A
#
# COMPACT_ATOMS: atom_id res chain seq x y z
N ARG A 1 -16.53 -2.98 13.10
CA ARG A 1 -15.33 -3.18 12.28
C ARG A 1 -15.28 -2.15 11.16
N ALA A 2 -14.10 -1.62 10.92
CA ALA A 2 -13.89 -0.67 9.86
C ALA A 2 -12.67 -1.07 9.05
N VAL A 3 -12.69 -0.79 7.74
CA VAL A 3 -11.52 -0.88 6.87
C VAL A 3 -11.11 0.54 6.54
N ILE A 4 -9.85 0.87 6.81
CA ILE A 4 -9.31 2.21 6.60
C ILE A 4 -8.10 2.12 5.70
N THR A 5 -8.03 2.97 4.68
CA THR A 5 -6.85 3.11 3.84
C THR A 5 -6.07 4.34 4.24
N SER A 6 -4.76 4.17 4.53
CA SER A 6 -3.91 5.27 4.96
C SER A 6 -2.44 4.89 4.84
N TYR A 7 -1.59 5.88 4.58
CA TYR A 7 -0.14 5.67 4.61
C TYR A 7 0.43 5.73 6.04
N THR A 8 -0.27 6.35 6.97
CA THR A 8 0.29 6.72 8.26
C THR A 8 -0.38 6.07 9.46
N LEU A 9 -1.54 5.45 9.27
CA LEU A 9 -2.34 4.91 10.37
C LEU A 9 -1.59 3.94 11.30
N PRO A 10 -0.71 3.04 10.79
CA PRO A 10 0.00 2.10 11.67
C PRO A 10 0.89 2.77 12.72
N TRP A 11 1.31 4.02 12.48
CA TRP A 11 2.11 4.78 13.46
C TRP A 11 1.27 5.58 14.43
N LEU A 12 -0.02 5.75 14.14
CA LEU A 12 -0.92 6.61 14.90
C LEU A 12 -1.90 5.85 15.78
N THR A 13 -2.14 4.57 15.48
CA THR A 13 -3.12 3.75 16.19
C THR A 13 -2.48 2.49 16.76
N ARG A 14 -3.09 1.97 17.83
CA ARG A 14 -2.71 0.68 18.42
C ARG A 14 -3.73 -0.39 18.00
N ASN A 15 -3.22 -1.60 17.80
CA ASN A 15 -4.00 -2.81 17.58
C ASN A 15 -4.88 -2.89 16.31
N PRO A 16 -4.64 -2.13 15.24
CA PRO A 16 -5.28 -2.47 13.98
C PRO A 16 -4.60 -3.70 13.37
N MET A 17 -5.32 -4.48 12.60
CA MET A 17 -4.71 -5.42 11.67
C MET A 17 -4.26 -4.63 10.46
N THR A 18 -2.97 -4.66 10.15
CA THR A 18 -2.37 -3.79 9.13
C THR A 18 -1.77 -4.58 7.99
N PHE A 19 -2.05 -4.11 6.78
CA PHE A 19 -1.53 -4.67 5.54
C PHE A 19 -0.76 -3.59 4.77
N TRP A 20 0.40 -3.94 4.27
CA TRP A 20 1.09 -3.15 3.26
C TRP A 20 0.96 -3.86 1.93
N LEU A 21 0.33 -3.22 0.97
CA LEU A 21 0.16 -3.74 -0.39
C LEU A 21 1.21 -3.08 -1.28
N SER A 22 2.19 -3.86 -1.70
CA SER A 22 3.30 -3.35 -2.51
C SER A 22 3.10 -3.66 -3.99
N ALA A 23 3.61 -2.77 -4.81
CA ALA A 23 3.73 -2.96 -6.25
C ALA A 23 4.84 -2.05 -6.79
N SER A 24 5.49 -2.47 -7.87
CA SER A 24 6.49 -1.65 -8.54
C SER A 24 5.87 -0.36 -9.10
N GLN A 25 6.69 0.64 -9.37
CA GLN A 25 6.24 1.86 -10.03
C GLN A 25 5.65 1.54 -11.41
N THR A 26 6.22 0.59 -12.14
CA THR A 26 5.71 0.16 -13.44
C THR A 26 4.30 -0.40 -13.36
N SER A 27 4.05 -1.35 -12.45
CA SER A 27 2.72 -1.93 -12.27
C SER A 27 1.70 -0.89 -11.82
N ARG A 28 2.07 -0.02 -10.89
CA ARG A 28 1.18 1.06 -10.43
C ARG A 28 0.86 2.05 -11.54
N SER A 29 1.85 2.36 -12.41
CA SER A 29 1.65 3.23 -13.56
C SER A 29 0.68 2.65 -14.58
N GLU A 30 0.80 1.37 -14.87
CA GLU A 30 -0.11 0.68 -15.78
C GLU A 30 -1.54 0.66 -15.25
N ARG A 31 -1.71 0.42 -13.96
CA ARG A 31 -3.02 0.44 -13.30
C ARG A 31 -3.64 1.84 -13.32
N MET A 32 -2.86 2.86 -13.00
CA MET A 32 -3.31 4.25 -13.03
C MET A 32 -3.68 4.70 -14.45
N ALA A 33 -2.86 4.34 -15.44
CA ALA A 33 -3.10 4.68 -16.84
C ALA A 33 -4.45 4.13 -17.32
N ARG A 34 -4.76 2.89 -16.98
CA ARG A 34 -6.04 2.26 -17.34
C ARG A 34 -7.22 2.90 -16.61
N ARG A 35 -7.06 3.15 -15.31
CA ARG A 35 -8.12 3.74 -14.47
C ARG A 35 -8.46 5.17 -14.91
N ASP A 36 -7.45 5.98 -15.16
CA ASP A 36 -7.59 7.42 -15.40
C ASP A 36 -7.58 7.79 -16.89
N ASN A 37 -7.44 6.79 -17.77
CA ASN A 37 -7.38 6.98 -19.23
C ASN A 37 -6.29 7.97 -19.66
N ILE A 38 -5.11 7.80 -19.12
CA ILE A 38 -3.90 8.56 -19.46
C ILE A 38 -2.82 7.61 -19.98
N SER A 39 -1.74 8.17 -20.53
CA SER A 39 -0.60 7.33 -20.95
C SER A 39 0.13 6.74 -19.77
N VAL A 40 0.82 5.62 -19.98
CA VAL A 40 1.65 4.99 -18.95
C VAL A 40 2.77 5.95 -18.52
N GLN A 41 3.34 6.71 -19.45
CA GLN A 41 4.39 7.68 -19.14
C GLN A 41 3.88 8.80 -18.23
N GLU A 42 2.70 9.34 -18.51
CA GLU A 42 2.09 10.36 -17.66
C GLU A 42 1.82 9.80 -16.26
N ALA A 43 1.29 8.59 -16.19
CA ALA A 43 1.05 7.92 -14.91
C ALA A 43 2.34 7.68 -14.12
N LEU A 44 3.41 7.25 -14.81
CA LEU A 44 4.72 7.03 -14.19
C LEU A 44 5.30 8.31 -13.61
N ASP A 45 5.19 9.42 -14.33
CA ASP A 45 5.67 10.72 -13.86
C ASP A 45 4.93 11.15 -12.59
N VAL A 46 3.60 10.99 -12.55
CA VAL A 46 2.80 11.29 -11.36
C VAL A 46 3.22 10.41 -10.17
N ILE A 47 3.39 9.12 -10.39
CA ILE A 47 3.77 8.18 -9.34
C ILE A 47 5.16 8.48 -8.78
N ARG A 48 6.12 8.79 -9.64
CA ARG A 48 7.48 9.16 -9.21
C ARG A 48 7.47 10.39 -8.32
N ILE A 49 6.71 11.42 -8.70
CA ILE A 49 6.58 12.64 -7.91
C ILE A 49 5.95 12.34 -6.55
N ARG A 50 4.85 11.60 -6.53
CA ARG A 50 4.16 11.22 -5.28
C ARG A 50 5.03 10.39 -4.36
N ASP A 51 5.77 9.43 -4.90
CA ASP A 51 6.67 8.59 -4.10
C ASP A 51 7.79 9.43 -3.46
N GLU A 52 8.37 10.36 -4.20
CA GLU A 52 9.40 11.25 -3.66
C GLU A 52 8.85 12.19 -2.59
N GLU A 53 7.69 12.78 -2.81
CA GLU A 53 7.02 13.62 -1.81
C GLU A 53 6.71 12.83 -0.54
N ASN A 54 6.19 11.61 -0.67
CA ASN A 54 5.89 10.75 0.47
C ASN A 54 7.14 10.37 1.26
N LYS A 55 8.27 10.09 0.58
CA LYS A 55 9.54 9.80 1.25
C LYS A 55 10.00 10.97 2.11
N VAL A 56 9.92 12.17 1.57
CA VAL A 56 10.34 13.40 2.29
C VAL A 56 9.45 13.63 3.51
N ILE A 57 8.14 13.60 3.33
CA ILE A 57 7.16 13.83 4.40
C ILE A 57 7.29 12.76 5.48
N TYR A 58 7.41 11.51 5.10
CA TYR A 58 7.49 10.38 6.03
C TYR A 58 8.73 10.47 6.92
N LYS A 59 9.87 10.74 6.31
CA LYS A 59 11.13 10.88 7.05
C LYS A 59 11.09 12.08 8.00
N LYS A 60 10.50 13.19 7.56
CA LYS A 60 10.40 14.41 8.35
C LYS A 60 9.48 14.24 9.57
N ILE A 61 8.34 13.57 9.39
CA ILE A 61 7.31 13.46 10.45
C ILE A 61 7.57 12.27 11.35
N TYR A 62 7.96 11.12 10.80
CA TYR A 62 8.05 9.85 11.52
C TYR A 62 9.48 9.34 11.70
N GLY A 63 10.46 9.96 11.06
CA GLY A 63 11.85 9.49 11.09
C GLY A 63 12.08 8.16 10.36
N SER A 64 11.09 7.63 9.65
CA SER A 64 11.13 6.35 8.95
C SER A 64 11.17 6.55 7.44
N GLU A 65 11.77 5.59 6.73
CA GLU A 65 11.73 5.57 5.27
C GLU A 65 10.40 4.99 4.78
N PHE A 66 9.70 5.76 3.95
CA PHE A 66 8.44 5.34 3.34
C PHE A 66 8.63 4.09 2.49
N GLY A 67 7.82 3.06 2.76
CA GLY A 67 7.83 1.80 2.01
C GLY A 67 9.00 0.88 2.35
N LYS A 68 9.79 1.15 3.40
CA LYS A 68 10.93 0.31 3.80
C LYS A 68 10.84 -0.20 5.23
N ASN A 69 10.18 0.51 6.12
CA ASN A 69 9.99 0.04 7.49
C ASN A 69 8.70 -0.77 7.57
N PHE A 70 8.77 -2.07 7.31
CA PHE A 70 7.63 -2.96 7.29
C PHE A 70 7.29 -3.59 8.64
N GLU A 71 8.07 -3.34 9.68
CA GLU A 71 7.85 -3.93 11.01
C GLU A 71 6.53 -3.51 11.65
N VAL A 72 6.01 -2.36 11.23
CA VAL A 72 4.73 -1.85 11.73
C VAL A 72 3.51 -2.52 11.09
N PHE A 73 3.72 -3.30 10.05
CA PHE A 73 2.65 -4.01 9.35
C PHE A 73 2.60 -5.48 9.73
N ASP A 74 1.39 -6.00 9.93
CA ASP A 74 1.19 -7.43 10.20
C ASP A 74 1.42 -8.28 8.96
N PHE A 75 1.05 -7.75 7.80
CA PHE A 75 1.17 -8.45 6.53
C PHE A 75 1.72 -7.53 5.45
N VAL A 76 2.65 -8.05 4.66
CA VAL A 76 3.19 -7.37 3.48
C VAL A 76 2.95 -8.25 2.27
N LEU A 77 2.16 -7.77 1.32
CA LEU A 77 1.77 -8.54 0.13
C LEU A 77 2.24 -7.83 -1.13
N ASN A 78 2.95 -8.57 -1.99
CA ASN A 78 3.30 -8.08 -3.33
C ASN A 78 2.10 -8.31 -4.25
N THR A 79 1.38 -7.23 -4.58
CA THR A 79 0.15 -7.31 -5.36
C THR A 79 0.36 -7.70 -6.81
N GLU A 80 1.60 -7.67 -7.31
CA GLU A 80 1.92 -8.10 -8.67
C GLU A 80 1.77 -9.62 -8.87
N LEU A 81 1.85 -10.38 -7.79
CA LEU A 81 1.75 -11.84 -7.82
C LEU A 81 0.31 -12.35 -7.92
N PHE A 82 -0.67 -11.48 -7.77
CA PHE A 82 -2.07 -11.88 -7.62
C PHE A 82 -2.96 -11.15 -8.62
N THR A 83 -4.02 -11.84 -9.06
CA THR A 83 -5.16 -11.13 -9.65
C THR A 83 -5.89 -10.36 -8.55
N LEU A 84 -6.69 -9.37 -8.93
CA LEU A 84 -7.48 -8.62 -7.95
C LEU A 84 -8.38 -9.55 -7.13
N LYS A 85 -9.05 -10.50 -7.79
CA LYS A 85 -9.91 -11.47 -7.11
C LYS A 85 -9.12 -12.34 -6.13
N SER A 86 -7.96 -12.86 -6.55
CA SER A 86 -7.11 -13.68 -5.68
C SER A 86 -6.60 -12.90 -4.48
N LEU A 87 -6.22 -11.65 -4.68
CA LEU A 87 -5.77 -10.78 -3.60
C LEU A 87 -6.88 -10.55 -2.57
N ILE A 88 -8.10 -10.27 -3.03
CA ILE A 88 -9.26 -10.09 -2.16
C ILE A 88 -9.53 -11.37 -1.37
N ASP A 89 -9.51 -12.53 -2.03
CA ASP A 89 -9.76 -13.82 -1.39
C ASP A 89 -8.70 -14.14 -0.32
N ILE A 90 -7.44 -13.84 -0.59
CA ILE A 90 -6.34 -14.03 0.36
C ILE A 90 -6.51 -13.11 1.56
N CYS A 91 -6.80 -11.84 1.36
CA CYS A 91 -7.02 -10.90 2.44
C CYS A 91 -8.22 -11.31 3.31
N LYS A 92 -9.30 -11.76 2.71
CA LYS A 92 -10.47 -12.28 3.43
C LYS A 92 -10.11 -13.51 4.27
N GLU A 93 -9.34 -14.43 3.70
CA GLU A 93 -8.92 -15.64 4.42
C GLU A 93 -8.01 -15.31 5.59
N ILE A 94 -7.09 -14.36 5.43
CA ILE A 94 -6.23 -13.89 6.51
C ILE A 94 -7.07 -13.31 7.65
N VAL A 95 -7.99 -12.40 7.34
CA VAL A 95 -8.87 -11.78 8.34
C VAL A 95 -9.71 -12.83 9.06
N LYS A 96 -10.24 -13.80 8.32
CA LYS A 96 -11.07 -14.87 8.86
C LYS A 96 -10.30 -15.78 9.83
N ARG A 97 -9.02 -16.04 9.56
CA ARG A 97 -8.19 -16.94 10.34
C ARG A 97 -7.42 -16.28 11.48
N THR A 98 -7.38 -14.96 11.50
CA THR A 98 -6.68 -14.24 12.57
C THR A 98 -7.66 -13.93 13.71
N ARG A 99 -7.10 -13.94 14.93
CA ARG A 99 -7.83 -13.46 16.09
C ARG A 99 -7.79 -11.95 16.09
N VAL A 100 -8.82 -11.35 15.53
CA VAL A 100 -9.04 -9.91 15.66
C VAL A 100 -10.03 -9.72 16.81
N VAL A 101 -9.52 -9.17 17.85
CA VAL A 101 -10.34 -8.85 19.01
C VAL A 101 -10.86 -7.44 18.92
#